data_4ad160597ef761dc315f79d37019c805
#
_entry.id   4ad160597ef761dc315f79d37019c805
#
_cell.length_a   1.000
_cell.length_b   1.000
_cell.length_c   1.000
_cell.angle_alpha   90.00
_cell.angle_beta   90.00
_cell.angle_gamma   90.00
#
_symmetry.space_group_name_H-M   'P 1'
#
loop_
_entity.id
_entity.type
_entity.pdbx_description
1 polymer ?
#
loop_
_entity_poly.entity_id
_entity_poly.type
_entity_poly.pdbx_seq_one_letter_code
_entity_poly.pdbx_strand_id
1 'polypeptide(L)'
;MNTSVTIAGVTFKNPVMTASGTFGSGMEYGDFVDLNRLGAVVTKGVANVPWPGNPTPRVAEVYGGMLNAIGLQNPGIDVFLKRDIPFLQHYDTKIIVNVCGKTVEDYLEVVEKLNDSAADMLEINVSCPNVKEGAIAFGQKADCLFDITSKIKNEARKPIIMKLSPNVTDITEMAKAAEAAGADAISLINTI
;
A
#
# COMPACT_ATOMS: atom_id res chain seq x y z
N MET A 1 8.55 -13.32 25.85
CA MET A 1 9.20 -13.67 24.57
C MET A 1 9.34 -12.39 23.79
N ASN A 2 10.52 -12.07 23.27
CA ASN A 2 10.67 -10.90 22.40
C ASN A 2 10.20 -11.27 21.00
N THR A 3 9.20 -10.55 20.47
CA THR A 3 8.63 -10.76 19.14
C THR A 3 8.94 -9.61 18.18
N SER A 4 9.78 -8.66 18.61
CA SER A 4 10.13 -7.50 17.76
C SER A 4 10.89 -7.94 16.51
N VAL A 5 10.60 -7.26 15.39
CA VAL A 5 11.30 -7.44 14.12
C VAL A 5 11.70 -6.09 13.56
N THR A 6 12.77 -6.04 12.78
CA THR A 6 13.22 -4.80 12.13
C THR A 6 13.23 -5.02 10.61
N ILE A 7 12.56 -4.15 9.87
CA ILE A 7 12.49 -4.15 8.41
C ILE A 7 12.94 -2.78 7.92
N ALA A 8 13.94 -2.73 7.06
CA ALA A 8 14.45 -1.47 6.47
C ALA A 8 14.72 -0.36 7.52
N GLY A 9 15.27 -0.74 8.69
CA GLY A 9 15.58 0.20 9.76
C GLY A 9 14.38 0.59 10.67
N VAL A 10 13.16 0.19 10.35
CA VAL A 10 11.97 0.41 11.18
C VAL A 10 11.75 -0.80 12.08
N THR A 11 11.66 -0.58 13.38
CA THR A 11 11.43 -1.64 14.38
C THR A 11 9.95 -1.73 14.72
N PHE A 12 9.39 -2.93 14.58
CA PHE A 12 8.03 -3.31 14.92
C PHE A 12 8.03 -4.13 16.20
N LYS A 13 7.08 -3.93 17.10
CA LYS A 13 6.98 -4.69 18.36
C LYS A 13 6.67 -6.18 18.15
N ASN A 14 6.06 -6.53 17.03
CA ASN A 14 5.79 -7.89 16.58
C ASN A 14 5.59 -7.90 15.04
N PRO A 15 5.62 -9.06 14.36
CA PRO A 15 5.50 -9.15 12.91
C PRO A 15 4.06 -9.10 12.39
N VAL A 16 3.05 -8.94 13.24
CA VAL A 16 1.64 -8.95 12.81
C VAL A 16 1.26 -7.59 12.28
N MET A 17 0.82 -7.55 11.03
CA MET A 17 0.41 -6.35 10.33
C MET A 17 -0.93 -6.58 9.63
N THR A 18 -1.70 -5.53 9.41
CA THR A 18 -2.91 -5.60 8.59
C THR A 18 -2.59 -5.63 7.11
N ALA A 19 -3.56 -6.01 6.27
CA ALA A 19 -3.42 -5.93 4.82
C ALA A 19 -4.24 -4.76 4.28
N SER A 20 -3.62 -3.94 3.44
CA SER A 20 -4.15 -2.67 2.93
C SER A 20 -5.52 -2.76 2.24
N GLY A 21 -5.86 -3.92 1.68
CA GLY A 21 -7.12 -4.13 0.95
C GLY A 21 -8.32 -4.48 1.84
N THR A 22 -8.11 -4.93 3.08
CA THR A 22 -9.13 -5.60 3.90
C THR A 22 -9.36 -4.97 5.26
N PHE A 23 -8.62 -3.94 5.66
CA PHE A 23 -8.67 -3.36 7.00
C PHE A 23 -9.02 -1.86 7.03
N GLY A 24 -9.24 -1.25 5.87
CA GLY A 24 -9.43 0.20 5.80
C GLY A 24 -8.19 0.95 6.30
N SER A 25 -8.41 2.06 6.99
CA SER A 25 -7.33 2.83 7.66
C SER A 25 -7.33 2.66 9.18
N GLY A 26 -8.00 1.62 9.69
CA GLY A 26 -8.05 1.28 11.11
C GLY A 26 -9.32 1.73 11.84
N MET A 27 -9.95 2.82 11.43
CA MET A 27 -11.19 3.31 12.06
C MET A 27 -12.32 2.28 11.96
N GLU A 28 -12.45 1.62 10.81
CA GLU A 28 -13.52 0.67 10.53
C GLU A 28 -13.45 -0.58 11.40
N TYR A 29 -12.24 -0.93 11.86
CA TYR A 29 -12.00 -2.16 12.62
C TYR A 29 -11.51 -1.91 14.05
N GLY A 30 -11.32 -0.66 14.45
CA GLY A 30 -10.85 -0.29 15.78
C GLY A 30 -11.76 -0.76 16.93
N ASP A 31 -13.06 -0.96 16.66
CA ASP A 31 -14.01 -1.51 17.63
C ASP A 31 -13.88 -3.03 17.82
N PHE A 32 -13.25 -3.73 16.87
CA PHE A 32 -13.11 -5.19 16.89
C PHE A 32 -11.68 -5.65 17.22
N VAL A 33 -10.69 -4.80 16.92
CA VAL A 33 -9.27 -5.12 17.08
C VAL A 33 -8.58 -3.98 17.82
N ASP A 34 -7.93 -4.28 18.92
CA ASP A 34 -7.06 -3.32 19.60
C ASP A 34 -5.81 -3.06 18.76
N LEU A 35 -5.77 -1.90 18.11
CA LEU A 35 -4.66 -1.51 17.23
C LEU A 35 -3.32 -1.43 17.97
N ASN A 36 -3.31 -1.21 19.30
CA ASN A 36 -2.09 -1.24 20.10
C ASN A 36 -1.42 -2.62 20.15
N ARG A 37 -2.11 -3.68 19.76
CA ARG A 37 -1.54 -5.04 19.71
C ARG A 37 -0.84 -5.36 18.40
N LEU A 38 -1.05 -4.55 17.36
CA LEU A 38 -0.48 -4.75 16.03
C LEU A 38 0.93 -4.18 15.94
N GLY A 39 1.82 -4.87 15.23
CA GLY A 39 3.13 -4.34 14.84
C GLY A 39 3.00 -3.16 13.88
N ALA A 40 2.07 -3.24 12.93
CA ALA A 40 1.72 -2.13 12.05
C ALA A 40 0.27 -2.19 11.56
N VAL A 41 -0.28 -1.01 11.24
CA VAL A 41 -1.46 -0.88 10.38
C VAL A 41 -0.98 -0.51 8.99
N VAL A 42 -1.24 -1.39 8.00
CA VAL A 42 -1.10 -1.07 6.58
C VAL A 42 -2.43 -0.52 6.11
N THR A 43 -2.46 0.75 5.73
CA THR A 43 -3.70 1.48 5.47
C THR A 43 -4.32 1.11 4.12
N LYS A 44 -5.57 1.51 3.92
CA LYS A 44 -6.19 1.53 2.59
C LYS A 44 -5.32 2.33 1.62
N GLY A 45 -5.28 1.89 0.36
CA GLY A 45 -4.59 2.61 -0.71
C GLY A 45 -5.09 4.04 -0.84
N VAL A 46 -4.17 4.99 -0.84
CA VAL A 46 -4.42 6.42 -0.92
C VAL A 46 -3.87 6.96 -2.24
N ALA A 47 -4.70 7.73 -2.97
CA ALA A 47 -4.34 8.40 -4.21
C ALA A 47 -4.17 9.91 -4.00
N ASN A 48 -3.64 10.60 -5.01
CA ASN A 48 -3.46 12.05 -4.99
C ASN A 48 -4.80 12.81 -4.87
N VAL A 49 -5.87 12.25 -5.44
CA VAL A 49 -7.24 12.78 -5.39
C VAL A 49 -8.23 11.73 -4.87
N PRO A 50 -9.43 12.12 -4.41
CA PRO A 50 -10.45 11.15 -4.00
C PRO A 50 -10.91 10.26 -5.15
N TRP A 51 -10.99 8.95 -4.89
CA TRP A 51 -11.59 7.98 -5.81
C TRP A 51 -12.86 7.40 -5.20
N PRO A 52 -14.01 7.51 -5.87
CA PRO A 52 -15.29 7.01 -5.34
C PRO A 52 -15.40 5.48 -5.37
N GLY A 53 -14.50 4.81 -6.13
CA GLY A 53 -14.61 3.38 -6.39
C GLY A 53 -15.70 3.04 -7.40
N ASN A 54 -15.98 1.76 -7.56
CA ASN A 54 -17.03 1.28 -8.45
C ASN A 54 -18.42 1.40 -7.80
N PRO A 55 -19.51 1.51 -8.60
CA PRO A 55 -20.86 1.44 -8.07
C PRO A 55 -21.17 0.06 -7.49
N THR A 56 -22.15 0.00 -6.59
CA THR A 56 -22.65 -1.25 -6.02
C THR A 56 -23.61 -1.96 -7.01
N PRO A 57 -23.74 -3.33 -6.95
CA PRO A 57 -23.01 -4.24 -6.06
C PRO A 57 -21.57 -4.46 -6.51
N ARG A 58 -20.64 -4.51 -5.55
CA ARG A 58 -19.19 -4.63 -5.82
C ARG A 58 -18.49 -5.71 -5.00
N VAL A 59 -19.27 -6.53 -4.31
CA VAL A 59 -18.83 -7.71 -3.58
C VAL A 59 -19.83 -8.82 -3.86
N ALA A 60 -19.37 -10.04 -4.10
CA ALA A 60 -20.21 -11.23 -4.29
C ALA A 60 -19.56 -12.45 -3.63
N GLU A 61 -20.31 -13.17 -2.83
CA GLU A 61 -19.89 -14.47 -2.30
C GLU A 61 -19.87 -15.53 -3.41
N VAL A 62 -18.86 -16.39 -3.36
CA VAL A 62 -18.75 -17.59 -4.20
C VAL A 62 -18.38 -18.77 -3.33
N TYR A 63 -18.48 -20.01 -3.88
CA TYR A 63 -18.10 -21.19 -3.14
C TYR A 63 -16.62 -21.13 -2.73
N GLY A 64 -16.39 -21.03 -1.42
CA GLY A 64 -15.04 -20.98 -0.84
C GLY A 64 -14.31 -19.62 -0.96
N GLY A 65 -15.01 -18.54 -1.26
CA GLY A 65 -14.37 -17.23 -1.37
C GLY A 65 -15.33 -16.06 -1.60
N MET A 66 -14.74 -14.94 -1.98
CA MET A 66 -15.46 -13.71 -2.26
C MET A 66 -14.79 -12.98 -3.46
N LEU A 67 -15.59 -12.60 -4.44
CA LEU A 67 -15.18 -11.71 -5.51
C LEU A 67 -15.39 -10.27 -5.10
N ASN A 68 -14.47 -9.38 -5.44
CA ASN A 68 -14.66 -7.96 -5.23
C ASN A 68 -14.25 -7.11 -6.44
N ALA A 69 -14.92 -5.99 -6.59
CA ALA A 69 -14.62 -4.94 -7.55
C ALA A 69 -14.74 -3.57 -6.86
N ILE A 70 -14.08 -3.37 -5.74
CA ILE A 70 -14.18 -2.15 -4.91
C ILE A 70 -13.74 -0.91 -5.69
N GLY A 71 -12.72 -1.03 -6.56
CA GLY A 71 -12.24 0.09 -7.38
C GLY A 71 -11.42 1.10 -6.59
N LEU A 72 -10.64 0.63 -5.62
CA LEU A 72 -9.72 1.45 -4.80
C LEU A 72 -10.37 2.71 -4.18
N GLN A 73 -11.61 2.62 -3.73
CA GLN A 73 -12.27 3.73 -3.04
C GLN A 73 -11.36 4.27 -1.92
N ASN A 74 -11.09 5.57 -1.96
CA ASN A 74 -10.27 6.24 -0.96
C ASN A 74 -10.55 7.75 -0.92
N PRO A 75 -10.25 8.45 0.18
CA PRO A 75 -10.58 9.85 0.36
C PRO A 75 -9.61 10.83 -0.32
N GLY A 76 -8.53 10.34 -0.91
CA GLY A 76 -7.42 11.17 -1.38
C GLY A 76 -6.47 11.58 -0.25
N ILE A 77 -5.24 11.97 -0.64
CA ILE A 77 -4.14 12.23 0.29
C ILE A 77 -4.43 13.38 1.27
N ASP A 78 -5.11 14.44 0.84
CA ASP A 78 -5.32 15.61 1.69
C ASP A 78 -6.27 15.32 2.86
N VAL A 79 -7.31 14.52 2.64
CA VAL A 79 -8.22 14.06 3.70
C VAL A 79 -7.52 13.03 4.57
N PHE A 80 -6.77 12.11 3.97
CA PHE A 80 -6.02 11.08 4.67
C PHE A 80 -5.05 11.68 5.69
N LEU A 81 -4.27 12.68 5.30
CA LEU A 81 -3.33 13.38 6.19
C LEU A 81 -4.02 14.09 7.36
N LYS A 82 -5.23 14.60 7.16
CA LYS A 82 -5.98 15.36 8.18
C LYS A 82 -6.83 14.49 9.09
N ARG A 83 -7.22 13.29 8.66
CA ARG A 83 -8.15 12.42 9.37
C ARG A 83 -7.51 11.11 9.81
N ASP A 84 -6.94 10.36 8.86
CA ASP A 84 -6.51 8.98 9.11
C ASP A 84 -5.14 8.92 9.84
N ILE A 85 -4.20 9.76 9.44
CA ILE A 85 -2.89 9.84 10.12
C ILE A 85 -3.04 10.26 11.59
N PRO A 86 -3.75 11.37 11.93
CA PRO A 86 -3.96 11.75 13.33
C PRO A 86 -4.68 10.67 14.14
N PHE A 87 -5.66 9.98 13.56
CA PHE A 87 -6.33 8.86 14.21
C PHE A 87 -5.34 7.75 14.59
N LEU A 88 -4.52 7.30 13.64
CA LEU A 88 -3.54 6.23 13.87
C LEU A 88 -2.46 6.62 14.89
N GLN A 89 -2.10 7.89 14.99
CA GLN A 89 -1.12 8.39 15.96
C GLN A 89 -1.56 8.25 17.43
N HIS A 90 -2.85 7.98 17.72
CA HIS A 90 -3.31 7.69 19.08
C HIS A 90 -2.95 6.29 19.55
N TYR A 91 -2.46 5.41 18.66
CA TYR A 91 -2.16 4.02 18.96
C TYR A 91 -0.67 3.74 18.92
N ASP A 92 -0.21 2.84 19.81
CA ASP A 92 1.14 2.30 19.77
C ASP A 92 1.26 1.23 18.68
N THR A 93 1.29 1.66 17.43
CA THR A 93 1.45 0.82 16.24
C THR A 93 2.23 1.58 15.17
N LYS A 94 2.92 0.89 14.29
CA LYS A 94 3.56 1.51 13.14
C LYS A 94 2.55 1.81 12.04
N ILE A 95 2.76 2.89 11.31
CA ILE A 95 1.88 3.33 10.22
C ILE A 95 2.58 3.09 8.89
N ILE A 96 2.07 2.14 8.12
CA ILE A 96 2.51 1.88 6.75
C ILE A 96 1.41 2.37 5.80
N VAL A 97 1.71 3.39 5.02
CA VAL A 97 0.71 3.97 4.10
C VAL A 97 0.80 3.28 2.75
N ASN A 98 -0.31 2.63 2.33
CA ASN A 98 -0.42 2.09 0.98
C ASN A 98 -0.69 3.23 -0.01
N VAL A 99 0.17 3.38 -0.99
CA VAL A 99 0.16 4.43 -2.01
C VAL A 99 -0.31 3.85 -3.33
N CYS A 100 -1.28 4.49 -3.97
CA CYS A 100 -1.75 4.13 -5.31
C CYS A 100 -1.85 5.35 -6.22
N GLY A 101 -1.73 5.12 -7.52
CA GLY A 101 -1.82 6.14 -8.55
C GLY A 101 -2.17 5.53 -9.90
N LYS A 102 -2.52 6.36 -10.87
CA LYS A 102 -2.76 5.96 -12.27
C LYS A 102 -1.57 6.30 -13.15
N THR A 103 -0.82 7.31 -12.80
CA THR A 103 0.40 7.77 -13.47
C THR A 103 1.56 7.80 -12.49
N VAL A 104 2.77 7.90 -12.98
CA VAL A 104 3.96 8.06 -12.13
C VAL A 104 3.85 9.34 -11.29
N GLU A 105 3.35 10.40 -11.88
CA GLU A 105 3.16 11.71 -11.26
C GLU A 105 2.20 11.63 -10.07
N ASP A 106 1.11 10.85 -10.18
CA ASP A 106 0.18 10.62 -9.06
C ASP A 106 0.90 9.98 -7.85
N TYR A 107 1.77 8.97 -8.10
CA TYR A 107 2.55 8.35 -7.03
C TYR A 107 3.52 9.34 -6.40
N LEU A 108 4.25 10.11 -7.22
CA LEU A 108 5.22 11.08 -6.73
C LEU A 108 4.56 12.17 -5.89
N GLU A 109 3.40 12.70 -6.31
CA GLU A 109 2.64 13.68 -5.53
C GLU A 109 2.22 13.14 -4.15
N VAL A 110 1.74 11.89 -4.10
CA VAL A 110 1.37 11.27 -2.81
C VAL A 110 2.60 11.05 -1.93
N VAL A 111 3.69 10.55 -2.50
CA VAL A 111 4.95 10.31 -1.79
C VAL A 111 5.53 11.61 -1.22
N GLU A 112 5.56 12.68 -2.01
CA GLU A 112 6.02 14.01 -1.58
C GLU A 112 5.25 14.47 -0.33
N LYS A 113 3.91 14.42 -0.38
CA LYS A 113 3.05 14.82 0.75
C LYS A 113 3.22 13.93 1.99
N LEU A 114 3.56 12.64 1.79
CA LEU A 114 3.79 11.70 2.89
C LEU A 114 5.17 11.82 3.53
N ASN A 115 6.15 12.39 2.85
CA ASN A 115 7.51 12.52 3.36
C ASN A 115 7.57 13.21 4.72
N ASP A 116 6.75 14.23 4.94
CA ASP A 116 6.69 15.01 6.19
C ASP A 116 5.58 14.56 7.15
N SER A 117 4.89 13.45 6.83
CA SER A 117 3.83 12.87 7.66
C SER A 117 4.39 11.96 8.77
N ALA A 118 3.52 11.48 9.67
CA ALA A 118 3.87 10.49 10.69
C ALA A 118 3.87 9.04 10.17
N ALA A 119 3.81 8.80 8.86
CA ALA A 119 3.98 7.46 8.30
C ALA A 119 5.41 6.94 8.60
N ASP A 120 5.52 5.68 8.98
CA ASP A 120 6.83 5.02 9.22
C ASP A 120 7.42 4.46 7.92
N MET A 121 6.58 3.92 7.03
CA MET A 121 6.97 3.37 5.73
C MET A 121 5.87 3.61 4.68
N LEU A 122 6.23 3.49 3.40
CA LEU A 122 5.31 3.60 2.27
C LEU A 122 5.22 2.27 1.53
N GLU A 123 4.02 1.69 1.42
CA GLU A 123 3.76 0.50 0.61
C GLU A 123 3.25 0.95 -0.78
N ILE A 124 4.05 0.80 -1.79
CA ILE A 124 3.74 1.22 -3.16
C ILE A 124 2.95 0.13 -3.87
N ASN A 125 1.70 0.38 -4.15
CA ASN A 125 0.78 -0.58 -4.78
C ASN A 125 0.82 -0.45 -6.30
N VAL A 126 1.67 -1.22 -6.95
CA VAL A 126 1.79 -1.27 -8.42
C VAL A 126 0.87 -2.30 -9.09
N SER A 127 0.05 -2.99 -8.31
CA SER A 127 -0.85 -4.05 -8.80
C SER A 127 -2.24 -3.56 -9.21
N CYS A 128 -2.41 -2.27 -9.45
CA CYS A 128 -3.70 -1.71 -9.84
C CYS A 128 -4.04 -2.07 -11.30
N PRO A 129 -5.05 -2.94 -11.58
CA PRO A 129 -5.35 -3.38 -12.94
C PRO A 129 -6.15 -2.34 -13.75
N ASN A 130 -6.54 -1.22 -13.15
CA ASN A 130 -7.54 -0.30 -13.71
C ASN A 130 -6.91 0.96 -14.31
N VAL A 131 -6.01 0.80 -15.28
CA VAL A 131 -5.67 1.91 -16.14
C VAL A 131 -6.26 1.64 -17.52
N LYS A 132 -7.47 2.12 -17.74
CA LYS A 132 -8.04 2.22 -19.09
C LYS A 132 -7.24 3.29 -19.84
N GLU A 133 -6.81 2.93 -21.06
CA GLU A 133 -6.12 3.79 -22.03
C GLU A 133 -4.64 4.08 -21.72
N GLY A 134 -3.77 3.20 -22.23
CA GLY A 134 -2.36 3.50 -22.48
C GLY A 134 -1.41 3.45 -21.29
N ALA A 135 -1.89 3.23 -20.10
CA ALA A 135 -1.01 3.06 -18.96
C ALA A 135 -0.54 1.61 -18.88
N ILE A 136 0.74 1.47 -18.97
CA ILE A 136 1.49 0.26 -18.68
C ILE A 136 1.12 -0.16 -17.26
N ALA A 137 0.69 -1.42 -17.11
CA ALA A 137 0.50 -2.00 -15.79
C ALA A 137 1.89 -2.13 -15.15
N PHE A 138 2.26 -1.16 -14.32
CA PHE A 138 3.59 -1.02 -13.73
C PHE A 138 4.10 -2.30 -13.07
N GLY A 139 3.21 -3.08 -12.51
CA GLY A 139 3.54 -4.34 -11.84
C GLY A 139 3.52 -5.59 -12.74
N GLN A 140 3.40 -5.48 -14.07
CA GLN A 140 3.33 -6.63 -14.97
C GLN A 140 4.60 -6.86 -15.81
N LYS A 141 5.51 -5.87 -15.88
CA LYS A 141 6.79 -5.96 -16.58
C LYS A 141 7.91 -5.48 -15.67
N ALA A 142 9.01 -6.21 -15.66
CA ALA A 142 10.15 -5.96 -14.80
C ALA A 142 10.80 -4.59 -15.06
N ASP A 143 10.96 -4.20 -16.33
CA ASP A 143 11.48 -2.89 -16.73
C ASP A 143 10.60 -1.72 -16.24
N CYS A 144 9.28 -1.84 -16.41
CA CYS A 144 8.35 -0.82 -15.94
C CYS A 144 8.34 -0.72 -14.41
N LEU A 145 8.42 -1.86 -13.72
CA LEU A 145 8.51 -1.90 -12.26
C LEU A 145 9.82 -1.28 -11.78
N PHE A 146 10.93 -1.58 -12.43
CA PHE A 146 12.23 -0.96 -12.13
C PHE A 146 12.15 0.57 -12.28
N ASP A 147 11.61 1.06 -13.38
CA ASP A 147 11.54 2.50 -13.67
C ASP A 147 10.70 3.26 -12.66
N ILE A 148 9.50 2.77 -12.34
CA ILE A 148 8.64 3.43 -11.34
C ILE A 148 9.24 3.34 -9.94
N THR A 149 9.81 2.19 -9.57
CA THR A 149 10.45 2.02 -8.26
C THR A 149 11.61 3.00 -8.10
N SER A 150 12.48 3.12 -9.11
CA SER A 150 13.61 4.05 -9.10
C SER A 150 13.16 5.51 -8.93
N LYS A 151 12.12 5.92 -9.65
CA LYS A 151 11.58 7.28 -9.55
C LYS A 151 11.02 7.56 -8.16
N ILE A 152 10.22 6.63 -7.62
CA ILE A 152 9.65 6.76 -6.28
C ILE A 152 10.76 6.76 -5.22
N LYS A 153 11.76 5.88 -5.35
CA LYS A 153 12.86 5.81 -4.39
C LYS A 153 13.67 7.10 -4.33
N ASN A 154 13.85 7.77 -5.46
CA ASN A 154 14.55 9.06 -5.52
C ASN A 154 13.78 10.19 -4.82
N GLU A 155 12.43 10.12 -4.79
CA GLU A 155 11.56 11.11 -4.14
C GLU A 155 11.33 10.80 -2.66
N ALA A 156 11.23 9.51 -2.32
CA ALA A 156 10.85 9.06 -0.98
C ALA A 156 11.97 9.28 0.04
N ARG A 157 11.66 9.98 1.13
CA ARG A 157 12.53 10.12 2.32
C ARG A 157 12.28 9.03 3.36
N LYS A 158 11.27 8.20 3.15
CA LYS A 158 10.89 7.07 4.00
C LYS A 158 11.20 5.75 3.30
N PRO A 159 11.40 4.65 4.06
CA PRO A 159 11.55 3.34 3.44
C PRO A 159 10.33 2.98 2.59
N ILE A 160 10.58 2.40 1.41
CA ILE A 160 9.54 1.96 0.50
C ILE A 160 9.44 0.44 0.42
N ILE A 161 8.21 -0.06 0.43
CA ILE A 161 7.85 -1.46 0.24
C ILE A 161 7.16 -1.57 -1.10
N MET A 162 7.67 -2.40 -2.02
CA MET A 162 6.98 -2.63 -3.30
C MET A 162 5.99 -3.79 -3.15
N LYS A 163 4.67 -3.50 -3.28
CA LYS A 163 3.64 -4.53 -3.25
C LYS A 163 3.41 -5.10 -4.64
N LEU A 164 3.80 -6.36 -4.81
CA LEU A 164 3.80 -7.05 -6.09
C LEU A 164 2.43 -7.66 -6.43
N SER A 165 2.14 -7.74 -7.73
CA SER A 165 0.98 -8.43 -8.27
C SER A 165 1.23 -9.93 -8.40
N PRO A 166 0.25 -10.79 -8.11
CA PRO A 166 0.33 -12.22 -8.44
C PRO A 166 0.14 -12.51 -9.93
N ASN A 167 -0.36 -11.53 -10.72
CA ASN A 167 -0.75 -11.69 -12.11
C ASN A 167 0.44 -11.50 -13.07
N VAL A 168 1.50 -12.25 -12.82
CA VAL A 168 2.75 -12.26 -13.60
C VAL A 168 3.23 -13.69 -13.82
N THR A 169 4.06 -13.92 -14.83
CA THR A 169 4.59 -15.26 -15.14
C THR A 169 5.60 -15.69 -14.08
N ASP A 170 6.48 -14.79 -13.68
CA ASP A 170 7.51 -15.04 -12.65
C ASP A 170 7.60 -13.85 -11.69
N ILE A 171 7.11 -14.06 -10.47
CA ILE A 171 7.13 -13.04 -9.42
C ILE A 171 8.55 -12.78 -8.90
N THR A 172 9.47 -13.74 -9.08
CA THR A 172 10.86 -13.56 -8.65
C THR A 172 11.62 -12.59 -9.54
N GLU A 173 11.29 -12.54 -10.84
CA GLU A 173 11.79 -11.52 -11.76
C GLU A 173 11.36 -10.13 -11.32
N MET A 174 10.07 -9.98 -10.97
CA MET A 174 9.51 -8.71 -10.47
C MET A 174 10.17 -8.28 -9.16
N ALA A 175 10.36 -9.22 -8.22
CA ALA A 175 11.03 -8.94 -6.96
C ALA A 175 12.47 -8.45 -7.15
N LYS A 176 13.23 -9.11 -8.03
CA LYS A 176 14.61 -8.69 -8.37
C LYS A 176 14.66 -7.32 -9.03
N ALA A 177 13.69 -7.01 -9.90
CA ALA A 177 13.61 -5.69 -10.54
C ALA A 177 13.35 -4.59 -9.50
N ALA A 178 12.42 -4.82 -8.57
CA ALA A 178 12.15 -3.87 -7.49
C ALA A 178 13.36 -3.68 -6.54
N GLU A 179 14.03 -4.78 -6.17
CA GLU A 179 15.25 -4.73 -5.35
C GLU A 179 16.38 -3.96 -6.07
N ALA A 180 16.64 -4.28 -7.34
CA ALA A 180 17.66 -3.59 -8.14
C ALA A 180 17.38 -2.09 -8.32
N ALA A 181 16.11 -1.69 -8.30
CA ALA A 181 15.67 -0.29 -8.36
C ALA A 181 15.73 0.43 -7.00
N GLY A 182 16.11 -0.26 -5.92
CA GLY A 182 16.33 0.32 -4.59
C GLY A 182 15.13 0.22 -3.64
N ALA A 183 14.16 -0.66 -3.89
CA ALA A 183 13.14 -0.96 -2.90
C ALA A 183 13.76 -1.46 -1.59
N ASP A 184 13.27 -0.97 -0.45
CA ASP A 184 13.80 -1.34 0.87
C ASP A 184 13.17 -2.65 1.38
N ALA A 185 11.99 -3.00 0.88
CA ALA A 185 11.30 -4.24 1.19
C ALA A 185 10.30 -4.61 0.07
N ILE A 186 9.79 -5.84 0.12
CA ILE A 186 8.78 -6.36 -0.80
C ILE A 186 7.60 -6.90 0.00
N SER A 187 6.40 -6.61 -0.47
CA SER A 187 5.14 -7.14 0.06
C SER A 187 4.50 -8.07 -0.97
N LEU A 188 4.10 -9.24 -0.54
CA LEU A 188 3.41 -10.27 -1.34
C LEU A 188 2.06 -10.56 -0.67
N ILE A 189 1.03 -10.55 -1.39
CA ILE A 189 0.69 -10.17 -2.75
C ILE A 189 -0.67 -9.47 -2.74
N ASN A 190 -1.09 -8.89 -3.89
CA ASN A 190 -2.47 -8.45 -4.05
C ASN A 190 -3.41 -9.67 -4.11
N THR A 191 -4.72 -9.43 -4.00
CA THR A 191 -5.78 -10.46 -4.12
C THR A 191 -5.60 -11.32 -5.38
N ILE A 192 -5.78 -12.61 -5.22
CA ILE A 192 -5.73 -13.61 -6.30
C ILE A 192 -7.10 -13.66 -6.98
#